data_4606ad614ab1725a8d987d163f99cc75
#
_entry.id   4606ad614ab1725a8d987d163f99cc75
#
_cell.length_a   1.000
_cell.length_b   1.000
_cell.length_c   1.000
_cell.angle_alpha   90.00
_cell.angle_beta   90.00
_cell.angle_gamma   90.00
#
_symmetry.space_group_name_H-M   'P 1'
#
loop_
_entity.id
_entity.type
_entity.pdbx_description
1 polymer ?
#
loop_
_entity_poly.entity_id
_entity_poly.type
_entity_poly.pdbx_seq_one_letter_code
_entity_poly.pdbx_strand_id
1 'polypeptide(L)'
;MRFKIGFLLIPLLISTTVFKASAQADTLKVNFQDAEKQFLENNLQLLAQKYNIESTRALIAQAKLWDNPVLSTDQNIYDGGSKKFFYHNSNLGQGQVFVQLSQVFQTAGKRGKQVAVAKDNAQVKEAAFSDLMRNLRYNLQLDFSQLATLIEQYQVYGLEIATATNLVNGIQKSYDAGNTSMKDLIRLKALLFGLQNDRIENSKQINDLQAELKTLLGVKETTYITPILVDQQSHPVRLDIPALIGQAENNRADYLQNKYQLNSATHDLAYQKALAAPDITVGVAYDKNSSYAPNYYGLQIGLPLPFFNRNQGNIKSAEYTLKSQENLVKDNDLRLKNEVVAAVKQYELTQELFTTQQSEFNDQYDKLFGAMMKSFKDRQIGLIEFVDFFDTYKDTKLKIIQQQNNLQKAIADLNFATGTTVIKP
;
A
#
# COMPACT_ATOMS: atom_id res chain seq x y z
N MET A 1 36.29 0.27 77.67
CA MET A 1 35.13 -0.51 77.32
C MET A 1 35.13 -0.69 75.81
N ARG A 2 35.52 -1.91 75.33
CA ARG A 2 35.67 -2.22 73.92
C ARG A 2 34.45 -3.00 73.45
N PHE A 3 33.62 -2.42 72.55
CA PHE A 3 32.53 -3.16 71.88
C PHE A 3 33.05 -3.76 70.57
N LYS A 4 33.00 -5.10 70.52
CA LYS A 4 33.24 -5.85 69.30
C LYS A 4 31.91 -6.01 68.56
N ILE A 5 31.84 -5.48 67.36
CA ILE A 5 30.71 -5.72 66.43
C ILE A 5 31.08 -6.90 65.54
N GLY A 6 30.40 -8.03 65.76
CA GLY A 6 30.51 -9.22 64.92
C GLY A 6 29.72 -9.00 63.63
N PHE A 7 30.39 -9.10 62.47
CA PHE A 7 29.78 -9.11 61.14
C PHE A 7 29.26 -10.52 60.82
N LEU A 8 27.96 -10.67 60.77
CA LEU A 8 27.29 -11.94 60.36
C LEU A 8 27.10 -11.88 58.86
N LEU A 9 27.94 -12.60 58.09
CA LEU A 9 27.83 -12.82 56.66
C LEU A 9 26.74 -13.90 56.40
N ILE A 10 25.59 -13.49 55.92
CA ILE A 10 24.53 -14.37 55.39
C ILE A 10 24.82 -14.57 53.90
N PRO A 11 25.09 -15.81 53.41
CA PRO A 11 25.21 -16.07 51.99
C PRO A 11 23.81 -16.07 51.37
N LEU A 12 23.52 -15.07 50.54
CA LEU A 12 22.31 -14.95 49.71
C LEU A 12 22.42 -15.96 48.56
N LEU A 13 21.79 -17.11 48.71
CA LEU A 13 21.67 -18.12 47.66
C LEU A 13 20.71 -17.62 46.61
N ILE A 14 21.22 -16.98 45.53
CA ILE A 14 20.45 -16.61 44.36
C ILE A 14 20.22 -17.88 43.55
N SER A 15 19.03 -18.53 43.74
CA SER A 15 18.57 -19.56 42.84
C SER A 15 18.14 -18.94 41.54
N THR A 16 18.99 -18.97 40.52
CA THR A 16 18.63 -18.61 39.14
C THR A 16 17.69 -19.69 38.59
N THR A 17 16.41 -19.51 38.77
CA THR A 17 15.41 -20.24 37.97
C THR A 17 15.53 -19.78 36.53
N VAL A 18 16.21 -20.55 35.70
CA VAL A 18 16.19 -20.38 34.25
C VAL A 18 14.78 -20.73 33.78
N PHE A 19 13.92 -19.74 33.69
CA PHE A 19 12.69 -19.85 32.90
C PHE A 19 13.12 -20.12 31.46
N LYS A 20 13.04 -21.37 31.02
CA LYS A 20 12.96 -21.65 29.60
C LYS A 20 11.63 -21.04 29.12
N ALA A 21 11.65 -19.79 28.67
CA ALA A 21 10.59 -19.25 27.84
C ALA A 21 10.62 -20.08 26.54
N SER A 22 9.84 -21.14 26.47
CA SER A 22 9.41 -21.70 25.20
C SER A 22 8.67 -20.56 24.51
N ALA A 23 9.29 -19.91 23.55
CA ALA A 23 8.59 -19.06 22.61
C ALA A 23 7.66 -20.00 21.83
N GLN A 24 6.48 -20.24 22.39
CA GLN A 24 5.40 -20.92 21.68
C GLN A 24 5.01 -19.91 20.59
N ALA A 25 5.37 -20.22 19.35
CA ALA A 25 4.95 -19.42 18.22
C ALA A 25 3.42 -19.32 18.29
N ASP A 26 2.93 -18.10 18.51
CA ASP A 26 1.49 -17.84 18.53
C ASP A 26 0.96 -18.09 17.12
N THR A 27 0.08 -19.08 16.97
CA THR A 27 -0.48 -19.44 15.66
C THR A 27 -1.79 -18.74 15.46
N LEU A 28 -1.82 -17.81 14.52
CA LEU A 28 -3.02 -17.09 14.11
C LEU A 28 -3.71 -17.87 12.96
N LYS A 29 -4.77 -18.61 13.32
CA LYS A 29 -5.67 -19.21 12.32
C LYS A 29 -6.74 -18.20 11.96
N VAL A 30 -6.81 -17.81 10.69
CA VAL A 30 -7.67 -16.71 10.25
C VAL A 30 -8.25 -17.00 8.87
N ASN A 31 -9.53 -16.66 8.66
CA ASN A 31 -10.13 -16.62 7.32
C ASN A 31 -9.87 -15.25 6.67
N PHE A 32 -10.15 -15.14 5.38
CA PHE A 32 -9.88 -13.91 4.64
C PHE A 32 -10.63 -12.68 5.17
N GLN A 33 -11.89 -12.83 5.61
CA GLN A 33 -12.69 -11.71 6.11
C GLN A 33 -12.13 -11.15 7.42
N ASP A 34 -11.69 -12.03 8.33
CA ASP A 34 -11.07 -11.61 9.59
C ASP A 34 -9.68 -11.00 9.34
N ALA A 35 -8.91 -11.54 8.39
CA ALA A 35 -7.63 -10.97 7.95
C ALA A 35 -7.82 -9.56 7.35
N GLU A 36 -8.83 -9.38 6.50
CA GLU A 36 -9.16 -8.08 5.93
C GLU A 36 -9.55 -7.05 7.01
N LYS A 37 -10.37 -7.45 7.98
CA LYS A 37 -10.73 -6.60 9.10
C LYS A 37 -9.50 -6.18 9.90
N GLN A 38 -8.64 -7.12 10.25
CA GLN A 38 -7.41 -6.84 10.99
C GLN A 38 -6.45 -5.93 10.21
N PHE A 39 -6.33 -6.15 8.91
CA PHE A 39 -5.58 -5.28 8.00
C PHE A 39 -6.09 -3.83 8.04
N LEU A 40 -7.42 -3.62 7.93
CA LEU A 40 -8.01 -2.28 7.93
C LEU A 40 -7.83 -1.54 9.26
N GLU A 41 -7.79 -2.29 10.38
CA GLU A 41 -7.62 -1.73 11.73
C GLU A 41 -6.16 -1.42 12.07
N ASN A 42 -5.21 -2.25 11.64
CA ASN A 42 -3.85 -2.23 12.15
C ASN A 42 -2.78 -1.79 11.14
N ASN A 43 -3.12 -1.64 9.85
CA ASN A 43 -2.12 -1.30 8.85
C ASN A 43 -1.62 0.14 9.01
N LEU A 44 -0.33 0.28 9.37
CA LEU A 44 0.31 1.57 9.63
C LEU A 44 0.42 2.45 8.38
N GLN A 45 0.52 1.86 7.20
CA GLN A 45 0.57 2.60 5.94
C GLN A 45 -0.77 3.29 5.65
N LEU A 46 -1.90 2.62 5.90
CA LEU A 46 -3.22 3.22 5.79
C LEU A 46 -3.40 4.34 6.82
N LEU A 47 -2.95 4.13 8.06
CA LEU A 47 -3.02 5.16 9.10
C LEU A 47 -2.20 6.40 8.73
N ALA A 48 -0.97 6.23 8.22
CA ALA A 48 -0.14 7.34 7.76
C ALA A 48 -0.83 8.13 6.64
N GLN A 49 -1.46 7.46 5.69
CA GLN A 49 -2.19 8.13 4.61
C GLN A 49 -3.45 8.87 5.07
N LYS A 50 -4.14 8.40 6.11
CA LYS A 50 -5.24 9.16 6.73
C LYS A 50 -4.74 10.52 7.25
N TYR A 51 -3.59 10.56 7.93
CA TYR A 51 -2.99 11.82 8.36
C TYR A 51 -2.59 12.72 7.20
N ASN A 52 -2.13 12.18 6.08
CA ASN A 52 -1.83 12.95 4.87
C ASN A 52 -3.11 13.61 4.28
N ILE A 53 -4.25 12.92 4.34
CA ILE A 53 -5.54 13.50 3.94
C ILE A 53 -5.88 14.67 4.86
N GLU A 54 -5.83 14.49 6.18
CA GLU A 54 -6.16 15.54 7.15
C GLU A 54 -5.21 16.75 7.02
N SER A 55 -3.91 16.50 6.78
CA SER A 55 -2.95 17.57 6.46
C SER A 55 -3.37 18.37 5.22
N THR A 56 -3.77 17.69 4.15
CA THR A 56 -4.21 18.37 2.93
C THR A 56 -5.55 19.10 3.12
N ARG A 57 -6.48 18.52 3.89
CA ARG A 57 -7.75 19.20 4.26
C ARG A 57 -7.51 20.48 5.06
N ALA A 58 -6.52 20.50 5.96
CA ALA A 58 -6.15 21.69 6.71
C ALA A 58 -5.74 22.86 5.79
N LEU A 59 -5.13 22.57 4.62
CA LEU A 59 -4.76 23.58 3.64
C LEU A 59 -5.99 24.29 2.99
N ILE A 60 -7.17 23.65 3.02
CA ILE A 60 -8.41 24.32 2.59
C ILE A 60 -8.76 25.48 3.53
N ALA A 61 -8.55 25.29 4.85
CA ALA A 61 -8.75 26.35 5.82
C ALA A 61 -7.72 27.48 5.59
N GLN A 62 -6.45 27.14 5.36
CA GLN A 62 -5.41 28.11 5.05
C GLN A 62 -5.71 28.92 3.79
N ALA A 63 -6.20 28.28 2.73
CA ALA A 63 -6.55 28.97 1.49
C ALA A 63 -7.74 29.95 1.61
N LYS A 64 -8.54 29.84 2.68
CA LYS A 64 -9.65 30.76 2.98
C LYS A 64 -9.22 32.02 3.72
N LEU A 65 -8.03 32.04 4.29
CA LEU A 65 -7.57 33.17 5.10
C LEU A 65 -7.31 34.41 4.22
N TRP A 66 -7.50 35.56 4.83
CA TRP A 66 -7.05 36.82 4.28
C TRP A 66 -5.57 37.01 4.59
N ASP A 67 -4.89 37.78 3.73
CA ASP A 67 -3.55 38.26 4.05
C ASP A 67 -3.60 39.11 5.33
N ASN A 68 -2.60 38.99 6.19
CA ASN A 68 -2.57 39.79 7.42
C ASN A 68 -2.32 41.27 7.10
N PRO A 69 -2.92 42.21 7.86
CA PRO A 69 -2.55 43.59 7.77
C PRO A 69 -1.10 43.78 8.23
N VAL A 70 -0.41 44.69 7.57
CA VAL A 70 1.00 45.02 7.86
C VAL A 70 1.03 46.36 8.57
N LEU A 71 1.59 46.37 9.78
CA LEU A 71 1.92 47.57 10.51
C LEU A 71 3.41 47.91 10.27
N SER A 72 3.65 49.07 9.65
CA SER A 72 4.98 49.59 9.39
C SER A 72 5.21 50.85 10.25
N THR A 73 6.43 51.01 10.81
CA THR A 73 6.80 52.20 11.52
C THR A 73 8.17 52.65 11.04
N ASP A 74 8.34 53.95 10.92
CA ASP A 74 9.64 54.58 10.70
C ASP A 74 9.86 55.68 11.73
N GLN A 75 10.91 55.54 12.53
CA GLN A 75 11.22 56.43 13.64
C GLN A 75 12.68 56.82 13.61
N ASN A 76 12.94 58.11 13.93
CA ASN A 76 14.30 58.58 14.10
C ASN A 76 14.93 58.01 15.36
N ILE A 77 15.88 57.09 15.20
CA ILE A 77 16.61 56.49 16.33
C ILE A 77 17.63 57.45 16.93
N TYR A 78 18.31 58.23 16.04
CA TYR A 78 19.35 59.17 16.48
C TYR A 78 19.26 60.44 15.65
N ASP A 79 19.19 61.56 16.37
CA ASP A 79 19.24 62.89 15.75
C ASP A 79 20.66 63.48 15.81
N GLY A 80 21.29 63.64 14.63
CA GLY A 80 22.66 64.13 14.48
C GLY A 80 22.84 65.57 14.94
N GLY A 81 21.79 66.39 14.84
CA GLY A 81 21.82 67.82 15.29
C GLY A 81 21.83 67.99 16.81
N SER A 82 20.92 67.31 17.47
CA SER A 82 20.82 67.32 18.93
C SER A 82 21.76 66.32 19.64
N LYS A 83 22.34 65.33 18.89
CA LYS A 83 23.14 64.22 19.40
C LYS A 83 22.41 63.33 20.43
N LYS A 84 21.06 63.21 20.28
CA LYS A 84 20.20 62.45 21.19
C LYS A 84 19.52 61.29 20.49
N PHE A 85 19.33 60.16 21.20
CA PHE A 85 18.52 59.05 20.75
C PHE A 85 17.04 59.31 20.96
N PHE A 86 16.20 58.93 20.05
CA PHE A 86 14.73 59.07 20.04
C PHE A 86 14.28 60.52 20.36
N TYR A 87 15.04 61.50 19.87
CA TYR A 87 14.74 62.90 20.11
C TYR A 87 13.58 63.40 19.22
N HIS A 88 12.59 64.00 19.86
CA HIS A 88 11.44 64.57 19.21
C HIS A 88 11.24 66.02 19.64
N ASN A 89 11.24 66.94 18.72
CA ASN A 89 10.88 68.33 18.94
C ASN A 89 9.93 68.81 17.83
N SER A 90 8.64 68.81 18.15
CA SER A 90 7.59 69.20 17.18
C SER A 90 7.67 70.66 16.74
N ASN A 91 8.21 71.54 17.61
CA ASN A 91 8.33 72.99 17.33
C ASN A 91 9.44 73.28 16.31
N LEU A 92 10.45 72.42 16.23
CA LEU A 92 11.60 72.51 15.31
C LEU A 92 11.52 71.54 14.13
N GLY A 93 10.41 70.79 14.00
CA GLY A 93 10.27 69.78 12.95
C GLY A 93 11.28 68.64 13.06
N GLN A 94 11.81 68.38 14.28
CA GLN A 94 12.84 67.34 14.51
C GLN A 94 12.22 66.04 15.06
N GLY A 95 12.70 64.88 14.58
CA GLY A 95 12.28 63.58 15.02
C GLY A 95 11.11 63.01 14.20
N GLN A 96 11.40 62.02 13.40
CA GLN A 96 10.41 61.33 12.59
C GLN A 96 9.63 60.30 13.40
N VAL A 97 8.30 60.30 13.30
CA VAL A 97 7.39 59.26 13.76
C VAL A 97 6.39 58.99 12.67
N PHE A 98 6.61 57.94 11.95
CA PHE A 98 5.68 57.44 10.92
C PHE A 98 5.10 56.10 11.34
N VAL A 99 3.79 55.95 11.20
CA VAL A 99 3.07 54.73 11.49
C VAL A 99 2.10 54.50 10.34
N GLN A 100 2.12 53.31 9.76
CA GLN A 100 1.21 52.91 8.66
C GLN A 100 0.61 51.54 8.94
N LEU A 101 -0.70 51.41 8.74
CA LEU A 101 -1.40 50.13 8.69
C LEU A 101 -1.88 49.94 7.25
N SER A 102 -1.48 48.82 6.62
CA SER A 102 -1.86 48.48 5.26
C SER A 102 -2.42 47.08 5.14
N GLN A 103 -3.35 46.87 4.22
CA GLN A 103 -4.01 45.61 3.94
C GLN A 103 -4.03 45.36 2.43
N VAL A 104 -3.63 44.11 2.04
CA VAL A 104 -3.78 43.64 0.65
C VAL A 104 -5.18 43.06 0.44
N PHE A 105 -5.86 43.49 -0.62
CA PHE A 105 -7.12 42.93 -1.06
C PHE A 105 -6.90 42.23 -2.39
N GLN A 106 -7.00 40.87 -2.33
CA GLN A 106 -6.90 40.02 -3.51
C GLN A 106 -8.05 40.25 -4.46
N THR A 107 -7.74 40.53 -5.74
CA THR A 107 -8.71 40.79 -6.81
C THR A 107 -9.01 39.54 -7.64
N ALA A 108 -9.83 39.67 -8.68
CA ALA A 108 -10.14 38.61 -9.67
C ALA A 108 -10.62 37.28 -9.08
N GLY A 109 -11.07 37.27 -7.83
CA GLY A 109 -11.51 36.07 -7.14
C GLY A 109 -10.41 35.06 -6.83
N LYS A 110 -9.15 35.50 -6.73
CA LYS A 110 -7.96 34.64 -6.47
C LYS A 110 -8.16 33.70 -5.31
N ARG A 111 -8.59 34.23 -4.15
CA ARG A 111 -8.84 33.42 -2.95
C ARG A 111 -9.86 32.32 -3.19
N GLY A 112 -10.97 32.61 -3.84
CA GLY A 112 -12.00 31.61 -4.19
C GLY A 112 -11.45 30.51 -5.09
N LYS A 113 -10.64 30.88 -6.09
CA LYS A 113 -9.97 29.94 -7.00
C LYS A 113 -8.90 29.09 -6.28
N GLN A 114 -8.13 29.71 -5.39
CA GLN A 114 -7.16 29.00 -4.54
C GLN A 114 -7.85 27.97 -3.64
N VAL A 115 -9.01 28.32 -3.06
CA VAL A 115 -9.83 27.39 -2.27
C VAL A 115 -10.34 26.22 -3.13
N ALA A 116 -10.73 26.49 -4.40
CA ALA A 116 -11.14 25.43 -5.32
C ALA A 116 -10.00 24.45 -5.58
N VAL A 117 -8.81 24.95 -5.93
CA VAL A 117 -7.59 24.10 -6.11
C VAL A 117 -7.28 23.30 -4.84
N ALA A 118 -7.35 23.91 -3.65
CA ALA A 118 -7.08 23.21 -2.39
C ALA A 118 -8.10 22.10 -2.12
N LYS A 119 -9.38 22.29 -2.46
CA LYS A 119 -10.42 21.26 -2.36
C LYS A 119 -10.16 20.10 -3.32
N ASP A 120 -9.83 20.40 -4.58
CA ASP A 120 -9.54 19.35 -5.57
C ASP A 120 -8.31 18.53 -5.14
N ASN A 121 -7.26 19.18 -4.63
CA ASN A 121 -6.09 18.49 -4.10
C ASN A 121 -6.44 17.56 -2.93
N ALA A 122 -7.40 17.94 -2.08
CA ALA A 122 -7.88 17.05 -1.02
C ALA A 122 -8.63 15.84 -1.61
N GLN A 123 -9.49 16.04 -2.63
CA GLN A 123 -10.18 14.93 -3.32
C GLN A 123 -9.19 13.99 -4.04
N VAL A 124 -8.14 14.52 -4.65
CA VAL A 124 -7.06 13.70 -5.24
C VAL A 124 -6.39 12.83 -4.18
N LYS A 125 -6.11 13.37 -2.97
CA LYS A 125 -5.51 12.61 -1.87
C LYS A 125 -6.47 11.55 -1.29
N GLU A 126 -7.76 11.85 -1.20
CA GLU A 126 -8.79 10.89 -0.78
C GLU A 126 -8.91 9.72 -1.77
N ALA A 127 -8.92 10.02 -3.07
CA ALA A 127 -8.93 8.99 -4.10
C ALA A 127 -7.63 8.17 -4.11
N ALA A 128 -6.46 8.80 -3.91
CA ALA A 128 -5.18 8.12 -3.77
C ALA A 128 -5.14 7.17 -2.55
N PHE A 129 -5.77 7.55 -1.43
CA PHE A 129 -5.93 6.67 -0.27
C PHE A 129 -6.81 5.46 -0.61
N SER A 130 -7.92 5.69 -1.29
CA SER A 130 -8.83 4.61 -1.70
C SER A 130 -8.14 3.65 -2.69
N ASP A 131 -7.29 4.18 -3.58
CA ASP A 131 -6.49 3.35 -4.49
C ASP A 131 -5.41 2.54 -3.74
N LEU A 132 -4.71 3.15 -2.79
CA LEU A 132 -3.76 2.42 -1.93
C LEU A 132 -4.46 1.29 -1.17
N MET A 133 -5.63 1.56 -0.58
CA MET A 133 -6.42 0.55 0.13
C MET A 133 -6.83 -0.60 -0.82
N ARG A 134 -7.26 -0.29 -2.05
CA ARG A 134 -7.59 -1.27 -3.09
C ARG A 134 -6.40 -2.15 -3.44
N ASN A 135 -5.22 -1.55 -3.67
CA ASN A 135 -3.99 -2.27 -3.99
C ASN A 135 -3.53 -3.18 -2.84
N LEU A 136 -3.53 -2.67 -1.60
CA LEU A 136 -3.12 -3.46 -0.43
C LEU A 136 -4.10 -4.61 -0.13
N ARG A 137 -5.41 -4.40 -0.34
CA ARG A 137 -6.42 -5.45 -0.21
C ARG A 137 -6.23 -6.54 -1.27
N TYR A 138 -5.93 -6.16 -2.50
CA TYR A 138 -5.61 -7.08 -3.57
C TYR A 138 -4.37 -7.92 -3.23
N ASN A 139 -3.28 -7.31 -2.78
CA ASN A 139 -2.08 -8.02 -2.36
C ASN A 139 -2.38 -8.96 -1.19
N LEU A 140 -3.14 -8.50 -0.18
CA LEU A 140 -3.56 -9.36 0.93
C LEU A 140 -4.30 -10.61 0.44
N GLN A 141 -5.21 -10.49 -0.53
CA GLN A 141 -5.94 -11.62 -1.07
C GLN A 141 -5.04 -12.60 -1.82
N LEU A 142 -4.10 -12.08 -2.62
CA LEU A 142 -3.12 -12.91 -3.34
C LEU A 142 -2.20 -13.65 -2.37
N ASP A 143 -1.59 -12.94 -1.43
CA ASP A 143 -0.63 -13.50 -0.47
C ASP A 143 -1.30 -14.53 0.44
N PHE A 144 -2.54 -14.24 0.86
CA PHE A 144 -3.34 -15.13 1.70
C PHE A 144 -3.64 -16.46 1.00
N SER A 145 -4.11 -16.42 -0.24
CA SER A 145 -4.40 -17.62 -1.02
C SER A 145 -3.13 -18.39 -1.41
N GLN A 146 -2.06 -17.66 -1.77
CA GLN A 146 -0.77 -18.27 -2.09
C GLN A 146 -0.14 -18.94 -0.88
N LEU A 147 -0.22 -18.33 0.31
CA LEU A 147 0.29 -18.94 1.55
C LEU A 147 -0.46 -20.24 1.87
N ALA A 148 -1.79 -20.25 1.74
CA ALA A 148 -2.59 -21.46 1.92
C ALA A 148 -2.13 -22.59 0.97
N THR A 149 -1.96 -22.26 -0.29
CA THR A 149 -1.47 -23.15 -1.35
C THR A 149 -0.09 -23.74 -1.00
N LEU A 150 0.86 -22.91 -0.61
CA LEU A 150 2.21 -23.37 -0.26
C LEU A 150 2.24 -24.24 0.99
N ILE A 151 1.39 -23.96 1.99
CA ILE A 151 1.26 -24.82 3.18
C ILE A 151 0.70 -26.19 2.78
N GLU A 152 -0.26 -26.27 1.87
CA GLU A 152 -0.79 -27.54 1.38
C GLU A 152 0.25 -28.30 0.56
N GLN A 153 0.99 -27.64 -0.32
CA GLN A 153 2.11 -28.22 -1.08
C GLN A 153 3.20 -28.74 -0.14
N TYR A 154 3.51 -28.01 0.97
CA TYR A 154 4.47 -28.46 1.97
C TYR A 154 4.07 -29.78 2.62
N GLN A 155 2.77 -30.01 2.84
CA GLN A 155 2.25 -31.28 3.36
C GLN A 155 2.42 -32.40 2.34
N VAL A 156 2.14 -32.14 1.06
CA VAL A 156 2.37 -33.12 -0.05
C VAL A 156 3.85 -33.51 -0.07
N TYR A 157 4.79 -32.57 -0.10
CA TYR A 157 6.23 -32.87 -0.03
C TYR A 157 6.58 -33.71 1.20
N GLY A 158 5.97 -33.42 2.35
CA GLY A 158 6.19 -34.20 3.58
C GLY A 158 5.82 -35.67 3.44
N LEU A 159 4.66 -35.96 2.87
CA LEU A 159 4.18 -37.33 2.61
C LEU A 159 5.07 -38.06 1.59
N GLU A 160 5.46 -37.37 0.53
CA GLU A 160 6.31 -37.95 -0.52
C GLU A 160 7.73 -38.24 -0.04
N ILE A 161 8.32 -37.33 0.73
CA ILE A 161 9.64 -37.55 1.37
C ILE A 161 9.59 -38.75 2.32
N ALA A 162 8.55 -38.87 3.13
CA ALA A 162 8.38 -40.04 4.02
C ALA A 162 8.28 -41.35 3.21
N THR A 163 7.51 -41.32 2.12
CA THR A 163 7.35 -42.45 1.19
C THR A 163 8.67 -42.82 0.53
N ALA A 164 9.37 -41.84 -0.06
CA ALA A 164 10.67 -42.04 -0.71
C ALA A 164 11.74 -42.53 0.29
N THR A 165 11.74 -42.03 1.51
CA THR A 165 12.65 -42.48 2.58
C THR A 165 12.45 -43.95 2.93
N ASN A 166 11.20 -44.38 3.07
CA ASN A 166 10.87 -45.78 3.34
C ASN A 166 11.32 -46.69 2.18
N LEU A 167 11.16 -46.25 0.93
CA LEU A 167 11.62 -46.96 -0.24
C LEU A 167 13.14 -47.06 -0.32
N VAL A 168 13.85 -45.95 -0.08
CA VAL A 168 15.34 -45.95 -0.02
C VAL A 168 15.83 -46.92 1.02
N ASN A 169 15.25 -46.95 2.22
CA ASN A 169 15.62 -47.86 3.30
C ASN A 169 15.37 -49.34 2.93
N GLY A 170 14.26 -49.62 2.21
CA GLY A 170 13.95 -50.96 1.71
C GLY A 170 14.95 -51.46 0.66
N ILE A 171 15.20 -50.57 -0.34
CA ILE A 171 16.15 -50.89 -1.43
C ILE A 171 17.61 -50.95 -0.92
N GLN A 172 17.98 -50.12 0.06
CA GLN A 172 19.32 -50.23 0.73
C GLN A 172 19.52 -51.62 1.31
N LYS A 173 18.56 -52.16 2.10
CA LYS A 173 18.61 -53.51 2.64
C LYS A 173 18.71 -54.58 1.56
N SER A 174 17.99 -54.41 0.46
CA SER A 174 18.01 -55.31 -0.69
C SER A 174 19.35 -55.29 -1.42
N TYR A 175 19.96 -54.13 -1.54
CA TYR A 175 21.31 -53.94 -2.08
C TYR A 175 22.39 -54.59 -1.19
N ASP A 176 22.31 -54.38 0.11
CA ASP A 176 23.27 -54.98 1.10
C ASP A 176 23.18 -56.51 1.07
N ALA A 177 22.01 -57.04 0.76
CA ALA A 177 21.79 -58.50 0.54
C ALA A 177 22.15 -58.99 -0.88
N GLY A 178 22.64 -58.12 -1.77
CA GLY A 178 22.99 -58.46 -3.15
C GLY A 178 21.82 -58.65 -4.13
N ASN A 179 20.59 -58.31 -3.72
CA ASN A 179 19.37 -58.54 -4.48
C ASN A 179 18.93 -57.37 -5.37
N THR A 180 19.62 -56.22 -5.34
CA THR A 180 19.30 -55.00 -6.08
C THR A 180 20.59 -54.30 -6.55
N SER A 181 20.52 -53.59 -7.66
CA SER A 181 21.67 -52.91 -8.24
C SER A 181 22.00 -51.59 -7.50
N MET A 182 23.28 -51.18 -7.46
CA MET A 182 23.71 -49.85 -6.99
C MET A 182 23.03 -48.72 -7.77
N LYS A 183 22.77 -48.91 -9.06
CA LYS A 183 22.06 -47.97 -9.94
C LYS A 183 20.67 -47.65 -9.40
N ASP A 184 19.93 -48.65 -8.95
CA ASP A 184 18.57 -48.48 -8.45
C ASP A 184 18.54 -47.74 -7.12
N LEU A 185 19.48 -48.08 -6.22
CA LEU A 185 19.64 -47.40 -4.95
C LEU A 185 19.97 -45.90 -5.14
N ILE A 186 20.92 -45.58 -6.03
CA ILE A 186 21.32 -44.20 -6.31
C ILE A 186 20.19 -43.41 -6.92
N ARG A 187 19.37 -44.01 -7.81
CA ARG A 187 18.21 -43.36 -8.42
C ARG A 187 17.18 -42.94 -7.37
N LEU A 188 16.86 -43.81 -6.41
CA LEU A 188 15.93 -43.46 -5.32
C LEU A 188 16.51 -42.42 -4.35
N LYS A 189 17.81 -42.48 -4.06
CA LYS A 189 18.49 -41.45 -3.26
C LYS A 189 18.44 -40.10 -3.97
N ALA A 190 18.60 -40.07 -5.30
CA ALA A 190 18.49 -38.83 -6.09
C ALA A 190 17.06 -38.26 -6.07
N LEU A 191 16.03 -39.12 -6.20
CA LEU A 191 14.63 -38.70 -6.04
C LEU A 191 14.38 -38.07 -4.66
N LEU A 192 14.79 -38.76 -3.60
CA LEU A 192 14.65 -38.24 -2.22
C LEU A 192 15.35 -36.89 -2.04
N PHE A 193 16.56 -36.75 -2.58
CA PHE A 193 17.32 -35.49 -2.51
C PHE A 193 16.59 -34.38 -3.28
N GLY A 194 16.02 -34.64 -4.45
CA GLY A 194 15.19 -33.71 -5.20
C GLY A 194 14.00 -33.21 -4.38
N LEU A 195 13.20 -34.14 -3.82
CA LEU A 195 12.05 -33.81 -2.96
C LEU A 195 12.41 -32.96 -1.74
N GLN A 196 13.55 -33.24 -1.12
CA GLN A 196 14.03 -32.45 0.02
C GLN A 196 14.39 -31.01 -0.39
N ASN A 197 15.02 -30.82 -1.53
CA ASN A 197 15.33 -29.49 -2.08
C ASN A 197 14.05 -28.73 -2.45
N ASP A 198 13.08 -29.38 -3.11
CA ASP A 198 11.79 -28.76 -3.46
C ASP A 198 11.05 -28.28 -2.19
N ARG A 199 11.07 -29.10 -1.13
CA ARG A 199 10.47 -28.72 0.15
C ARG A 199 11.17 -27.54 0.83
N ILE A 200 12.50 -27.44 0.71
CA ILE A 200 13.27 -26.29 1.25
C ILE A 200 12.87 -25.01 0.50
N GLU A 201 12.80 -25.07 -0.82
CA GLU A 201 12.38 -23.90 -1.63
C GLU A 201 10.93 -23.49 -1.31
N ASN A 202 10.00 -24.44 -1.19
CA ASN A 202 8.62 -24.18 -0.75
C ASN A 202 8.59 -23.53 0.65
N SER A 203 9.42 -24.02 1.60
CA SER A 203 9.52 -23.44 2.94
C SER A 203 10.04 -22.00 2.94
N LYS A 204 10.98 -21.67 2.04
CA LYS A 204 11.48 -20.32 1.86
C LYS A 204 10.35 -19.40 1.39
N GLN A 205 9.57 -19.80 0.38
CA GLN A 205 8.44 -19.03 -0.11
C GLN A 205 7.37 -18.82 0.98
N ILE A 206 7.10 -19.84 1.82
CA ILE A 206 6.23 -19.70 3.00
C ILE A 206 6.77 -18.61 3.93
N ASN A 207 8.07 -18.62 4.24
CA ASN A 207 8.67 -17.63 5.15
C ASN A 207 8.59 -16.21 4.58
N ASP A 208 8.81 -16.04 3.28
CA ASP A 208 8.71 -14.75 2.60
C ASP A 208 7.27 -14.19 2.70
N LEU A 209 6.25 -15.00 2.35
CA LEU A 209 4.84 -14.60 2.48
C LEU A 209 4.39 -14.40 3.93
N GLN A 210 4.91 -15.17 4.88
CA GLN A 210 4.68 -14.94 6.30
C GLN A 210 5.16 -13.55 6.72
N ALA A 211 6.33 -13.09 6.25
CA ALA A 211 6.84 -11.75 6.55
C ALA A 211 5.97 -10.64 5.94
N GLU A 212 5.54 -10.81 4.69
CA GLU A 212 4.67 -9.86 3.98
C GLU A 212 3.31 -9.74 4.68
N LEU A 213 2.64 -10.87 4.95
CA LEU A 213 1.34 -10.90 5.61
C LEU A 213 1.40 -10.34 7.04
N LYS A 214 2.46 -10.63 7.81
CA LYS A 214 2.65 -10.02 9.14
C LYS A 214 2.71 -8.50 9.07
N THR A 215 3.41 -7.98 8.07
CA THR A 215 3.49 -6.52 7.83
C THR A 215 2.13 -5.94 7.44
N LEU A 216 1.40 -6.60 6.54
CA LEU A 216 0.08 -6.16 6.12
C LEU A 216 -0.93 -6.17 7.27
N LEU A 217 -0.94 -7.24 8.07
CA LEU A 217 -1.88 -7.41 9.18
C LEU A 217 -1.49 -6.68 10.47
N GLY A 218 -0.25 -6.15 10.54
CA GLY A 218 0.25 -5.48 11.74
C GLY A 218 0.39 -6.43 12.93
N VAL A 219 0.78 -7.70 12.70
CA VAL A 219 0.97 -8.70 13.77
C VAL A 219 2.44 -8.85 14.13
N LYS A 220 2.70 -9.46 15.30
CA LYS A 220 4.05 -9.66 15.83
C LYS A 220 4.87 -10.58 14.92
N GLU A 221 6.17 -10.38 14.90
CA GLU A 221 7.14 -11.15 14.13
C GLU A 221 7.17 -12.65 14.48
N THR A 222 6.81 -13.00 15.72
CA THR A 222 6.76 -14.38 16.22
C THR A 222 5.47 -15.12 15.88
N THR A 223 4.43 -14.42 15.40
CA THR A 223 3.14 -15.01 15.03
C THR A 223 3.28 -15.83 13.75
N TYR A 224 2.75 -17.05 13.73
CA TYR A 224 2.64 -17.86 12.51
C TYR A 224 1.22 -17.81 11.98
N ILE A 225 1.05 -17.31 10.76
CA ILE A 225 -0.26 -17.15 10.12
C ILE A 225 -0.63 -18.45 9.41
N THR A 226 -1.81 -18.98 9.71
CA THR A 226 -2.38 -20.14 9.01
C THR A 226 -3.70 -19.73 8.36
N PRO A 227 -3.74 -19.53 7.04
CA PRO A 227 -4.96 -19.22 6.31
C PRO A 227 -5.97 -20.36 6.39
N ILE A 228 -7.25 -20.01 6.60
CA ILE A 228 -8.38 -20.94 6.47
C ILE A 228 -9.10 -20.55 5.19
N LEU A 229 -8.98 -21.35 4.14
CA LEU A 229 -9.77 -21.18 2.92
C LEU A 229 -11.18 -21.71 3.15
N VAL A 230 -12.17 -20.92 2.74
CA VAL A 230 -13.55 -21.36 2.70
C VAL A 230 -13.73 -22.13 1.38
N ASP A 231 -14.27 -23.33 1.46
CA ASP A 231 -14.55 -24.12 0.26
C ASP A 231 -15.60 -23.39 -0.60
N GLN A 232 -15.13 -22.82 -1.68
CA GLN A 232 -16.01 -22.14 -2.62
C GLN A 232 -16.55 -23.17 -3.59
N GLN A 233 -17.77 -23.62 -3.34
CA GLN A 233 -18.57 -24.26 -4.40
C GLN A 233 -18.88 -23.18 -5.44
N SER A 234 -17.94 -22.95 -6.34
CA SER A 234 -18.06 -21.92 -7.36
C SER A 234 -19.05 -22.35 -8.44
N HIS A 235 -20.30 -21.92 -8.29
CA HIS A 235 -21.25 -21.94 -9.38
C HIS A 235 -20.81 -20.88 -10.39
N PRO A 236 -20.74 -21.19 -11.69
CA PRO A 236 -20.36 -20.22 -12.69
C PRO A 236 -21.31 -19.02 -12.67
N VAL A 237 -20.75 -17.85 -12.43
CA VAL A 237 -21.50 -16.58 -12.44
C VAL A 237 -21.44 -16.03 -13.86
N ARG A 238 -22.61 -15.73 -14.44
CA ARG A 238 -22.65 -15.02 -15.72
C ARG A 238 -22.29 -13.55 -15.51
N LEU A 239 -21.20 -13.11 -16.13
CA LEU A 239 -20.67 -11.77 -16.02
C LEU A 239 -21.14 -10.91 -17.22
N ASP A 240 -21.71 -9.74 -16.90
CA ASP A 240 -22.10 -8.72 -17.90
C ASP A 240 -20.99 -7.66 -18.00
N ILE A 241 -20.17 -7.78 -19.05
CA ILE A 241 -19.01 -6.89 -19.26
C ILE A 241 -19.40 -5.41 -19.31
N PRO A 242 -20.43 -4.96 -20.07
CA PRO A 242 -20.86 -3.57 -20.03
C PRO A 242 -21.22 -3.05 -18.63
N ALA A 243 -21.96 -3.85 -17.86
CA ALA A 243 -22.31 -3.48 -16.48
C ALA A 243 -21.08 -3.38 -15.56
N LEU A 244 -20.11 -4.30 -15.71
CA LEU A 244 -18.85 -4.28 -14.94
C LEU A 244 -17.96 -3.10 -15.31
N ILE A 245 -17.90 -2.71 -16.58
CA ILE A 245 -17.21 -1.46 -17.00
C ILE A 245 -17.85 -0.24 -16.34
N GLY A 246 -19.19 -0.15 -16.36
CA GLY A 246 -19.89 0.94 -15.68
C GLY A 246 -19.65 0.97 -14.16
N GLN A 247 -19.56 -0.19 -13.51
CA GLN A 247 -19.15 -0.27 -12.10
C GLN A 247 -17.72 0.20 -11.89
N ALA A 248 -16.78 -0.20 -12.74
CA ALA A 248 -15.38 0.22 -12.67
C ALA A 248 -15.22 1.75 -12.84
N GLU A 249 -15.92 2.37 -13.79
CA GLU A 249 -15.90 3.82 -14.02
C GLU A 249 -16.37 4.63 -12.79
N ASN A 250 -17.24 4.03 -11.94
CA ASN A 250 -17.79 4.68 -10.76
C ASN A 250 -17.04 4.36 -9.46
N ASN A 251 -16.33 3.23 -9.38
CA ASN A 251 -15.77 2.73 -8.12
C ASN A 251 -14.23 2.63 -8.13
N ARG A 252 -13.59 2.58 -9.29
CA ARG A 252 -12.12 2.51 -9.33
C ARG A 252 -11.48 3.80 -8.87
N ALA A 253 -10.77 3.70 -7.77
CA ALA A 253 -10.17 4.87 -7.11
C ALA A 253 -9.05 5.52 -7.95
N ASP A 254 -8.25 4.75 -8.70
CA ASP A 254 -7.24 5.25 -9.63
C ASP A 254 -7.87 6.06 -10.78
N TYR A 255 -8.98 5.60 -11.33
CA TYR A 255 -9.73 6.31 -12.36
C TYR A 255 -10.36 7.60 -11.85
N LEU A 256 -10.98 7.56 -10.64
CA LEU A 256 -11.54 8.74 -10.00
C LEU A 256 -10.45 9.74 -9.62
N GLN A 257 -9.28 9.29 -9.17
CA GLN A 257 -8.13 10.13 -8.88
C GLN A 257 -7.71 10.94 -10.11
N ASN A 258 -7.64 10.32 -11.30
CA ASN A 258 -7.30 11.02 -12.54
C ASN A 258 -8.35 12.06 -12.93
N LYS A 259 -9.64 11.77 -12.71
CA LYS A 259 -10.72 12.78 -12.90
C LYS A 259 -10.56 13.97 -11.96
N TYR A 260 -10.24 13.73 -10.68
CA TYR A 260 -10.00 14.84 -9.73
C TYR A 260 -8.73 15.62 -10.06
N GLN A 261 -7.69 14.97 -10.60
CA GLN A 261 -6.50 15.66 -11.12
C GLN A 261 -6.84 16.57 -12.31
N LEU A 262 -7.72 16.14 -13.21
CA LEU A 262 -8.21 16.97 -14.31
C LEU A 262 -8.97 18.20 -13.79
N ASN A 263 -9.84 18.03 -12.78
CA ASN A 263 -10.54 19.14 -12.15
C ASN A 263 -9.55 20.11 -11.48
N SER A 264 -8.56 19.59 -10.76
CA SER A 264 -7.49 20.39 -10.14
C SER A 264 -6.71 21.19 -11.19
N ALA A 265 -6.31 20.59 -12.31
CA ALA A 265 -5.63 21.28 -13.40
C ALA A 265 -6.51 22.38 -14.04
N THR A 266 -7.81 22.14 -14.16
CA THR A 266 -8.78 23.11 -14.67
C THR A 266 -8.90 24.33 -13.74
N HIS A 267 -9.04 24.10 -12.43
CA HIS A 267 -9.13 25.16 -11.44
C HIS A 267 -7.78 25.88 -11.25
N ASP A 268 -6.65 25.16 -11.37
CA ASP A 268 -5.33 25.78 -11.34
C ASP A 268 -5.13 26.73 -12.54
N LEU A 269 -5.48 26.34 -13.76
CA LEU A 269 -5.45 27.25 -14.90
C LEU A 269 -6.28 28.51 -14.67
N ALA A 270 -7.47 28.37 -14.09
CA ALA A 270 -8.33 29.51 -13.73
C ALA A 270 -7.66 30.37 -12.65
N TYR A 271 -6.96 29.78 -11.69
CA TYR A 271 -6.20 30.50 -10.67
C TYR A 271 -5.01 31.23 -11.26
N GLN A 272 -4.20 30.58 -12.11
CA GLN A 272 -3.06 31.21 -12.78
C GLN A 272 -3.49 32.40 -13.65
N LYS A 273 -4.61 32.30 -14.33
CA LYS A 273 -5.21 33.43 -15.08
C LYS A 273 -5.63 34.58 -14.14
N ALA A 274 -6.14 34.29 -12.96
CA ALA A 274 -6.51 35.30 -11.98
C ALA A 274 -5.28 36.01 -11.39
N LEU A 275 -4.16 35.34 -11.24
CA LEU A 275 -2.90 35.93 -10.76
C LEU A 275 -2.35 37.01 -11.70
N ALA A 276 -2.77 37.03 -12.96
CA ALA A 276 -2.43 38.11 -13.90
C ALA A 276 -3.05 39.47 -13.53
N ALA A 277 -4.16 39.49 -12.78
CA ALA A 277 -4.79 40.72 -12.31
C ALA A 277 -4.02 41.25 -11.07
N PRO A 278 -3.82 42.58 -10.94
CA PRO A 278 -3.16 43.16 -9.79
C PRO A 278 -4.05 43.13 -8.54
N ASP A 279 -3.42 42.97 -7.36
CA ASP A 279 -4.08 43.13 -6.06
C ASP A 279 -4.03 44.61 -5.63
N ILE A 280 -5.00 45.02 -4.83
CA ILE A 280 -5.09 46.40 -4.34
C ILE A 280 -4.61 46.41 -2.89
N THR A 281 -3.58 47.23 -2.60
CA THR A 281 -3.17 47.54 -1.23
C THR A 281 -3.83 48.83 -0.80
N VAL A 282 -4.53 48.83 0.33
CA VAL A 282 -5.08 50.01 0.96
C VAL A 282 -4.41 50.20 2.30
N GLY A 283 -3.93 51.43 2.60
CA GLY A 283 -3.26 51.76 3.85
C GLY A 283 -3.66 53.09 4.38
N VAL A 284 -3.62 53.23 5.70
CA VAL A 284 -3.73 54.51 6.40
C VAL A 284 -2.41 54.79 7.12
N ALA A 285 -1.96 56.05 7.01
CA ALA A 285 -0.66 56.46 7.60
C ALA A 285 -0.85 57.67 8.46
N TYR A 286 -0.07 57.76 9.53
CA TYR A 286 0.14 58.93 10.35
C TYR A 286 1.60 59.29 10.32
N ASP A 287 1.91 60.59 10.07
CA ASP A 287 3.23 61.15 10.05
C ASP A 287 3.24 62.43 10.88
N LYS A 288 3.97 62.37 12.03
CA LYS A 288 4.03 63.49 12.98
C LYS A 288 4.73 64.72 12.41
N ASN A 289 5.80 64.50 11.62
CA ASN A 289 6.65 65.57 11.10
C ASN A 289 6.78 65.48 9.57
N SER A 290 5.68 65.26 8.87
CA SER A 290 5.63 65.26 7.42
C SER A 290 6.13 66.58 6.85
N SER A 291 6.83 66.48 5.72
CA SER A 291 7.30 67.65 4.94
C SER A 291 6.15 68.54 4.45
N TYR A 292 4.90 68.05 4.40
CA TYR A 292 3.74 68.77 3.89
C TYR A 292 2.97 69.51 5.00
N ALA A 293 2.75 68.83 6.10
CA ALA A 293 2.00 69.37 7.21
C ALA A 293 2.31 68.59 8.51
N PRO A 294 2.46 69.24 9.66
CA PRO A 294 2.55 68.55 10.92
C PRO A 294 1.28 67.75 11.20
N ASN A 295 1.44 66.54 11.78
CA ASN A 295 0.37 65.60 12.07
C ASN A 295 -0.43 65.21 10.81
N TYR A 296 0.29 64.79 9.77
CA TYR A 296 -0.33 64.36 8.51
C TYR A 296 -1.03 63.01 8.64
N TYR A 297 -2.26 62.93 8.15
CA TYR A 297 -3.01 61.66 7.98
C TYR A 297 -3.17 61.40 6.50
N GLY A 298 -2.70 60.23 6.04
CA GLY A 298 -2.69 59.84 4.65
C GLY A 298 -3.51 58.59 4.39
N LEU A 299 -4.19 58.55 3.24
CA LEU A 299 -4.73 57.31 2.63
C LEU A 299 -3.82 56.91 1.49
N GLN A 300 -3.31 55.66 1.56
CA GLN A 300 -2.46 55.10 0.53
C GLN A 300 -3.22 54.03 -0.23
N ILE A 301 -3.17 54.10 -1.56
CA ILE A 301 -3.68 53.06 -2.48
C ILE A 301 -2.52 52.63 -3.36
N GLY A 302 -2.11 51.34 -3.25
CA GLY A 302 -1.10 50.75 -4.07
C GLY A 302 -1.71 49.76 -5.04
N LEU A 303 -1.35 49.90 -6.33
CA LEU A 303 -1.79 49.01 -7.42
C LEU A 303 -0.57 48.64 -8.28
N PRO A 304 -0.03 47.41 -8.22
CA PRO A 304 1.02 46.96 -9.11
C PRO A 304 0.50 46.96 -10.56
N LEU A 305 1.23 47.56 -11.50
CA LEU A 305 0.83 47.60 -12.91
C LEU A 305 1.51 46.45 -13.68
N PRO A 306 0.75 45.49 -14.21
CA PRO A 306 1.32 44.25 -14.82
C PRO A 306 1.76 44.48 -16.28
N PHE A 307 2.73 45.38 -16.53
CA PHE A 307 3.26 45.63 -17.86
C PHE A 307 4.16 44.52 -18.37
N PHE A 308 5.08 44.02 -17.54
CA PHE A 308 6.08 43.04 -17.92
C PHE A 308 5.72 41.61 -17.48
N ASN A 309 5.28 41.46 -16.25
CA ASN A 309 4.85 40.19 -15.69
C ASN A 309 3.31 40.13 -15.56
N ARG A 310 2.70 39.37 -16.41
CA ARG A 310 1.26 39.09 -16.44
C ARG A 310 1.00 37.60 -16.16
N ASN A 311 1.90 36.96 -15.45
CA ASN A 311 1.84 35.52 -15.16
C ASN A 311 1.78 34.62 -16.43
N GLN A 312 2.20 35.14 -17.60
CA GLN A 312 2.03 34.49 -18.89
C GLN A 312 2.73 33.13 -19.00
N GLY A 313 3.89 32.96 -18.36
CA GLY A 313 4.62 31.71 -18.32
C GLY A 313 3.86 30.62 -17.54
N ASN A 314 3.36 30.95 -16.34
CA ASN A 314 2.61 30.00 -15.52
C ASN A 314 1.24 29.67 -16.14
N ILE A 315 0.56 30.65 -16.77
CA ILE A 315 -0.67 30.39 -17.53
C ILE A 315 -0.41 29.38 -18.63
N LYS A 316 0.68 29.58 -19.42
CA LYS A 316 1.02 28.67 -20.52
C LYS A 316 1.39 27.27 -20.01
N SER A 317 2.11 27.19 -18.89
CA SER A 317 2.42 25.91 -18.20
C SER A 317 1.14 25.20 -17.77
N ALA A 318 0.21 25.91 -17.11
CA ALA A 318 -1.07 25.35 -16.68
C ALA A 318 -1.95 24.87 -17.84
N GLU A 319 -1.92 25.59 -19.00
CA GLU A 319 -2.61 25.14 -20.23
C GLU A 319 -2.06 23.80 -20.74
N TYR A 320 -0.75 23.60 -20.73
CA TYR A 320 -0.16 22.32 -21.14
C TYR A 320 -0.38 21.22 -20.10
N THR A 321 -0.37 21.55 -18.83
CA THR A 321 -0.72 20.61 -17.75
C THR A 321 -2.15 20.12 -17.91
N LEU A 322 -3.10 21.03 -18.19
CA LEU A 322 -4.50 20.66 -18.44
C LEU A 322 -4.61 19.71 -19.65
N LYS A 323 -3.98 20.04 -20.79
CA LYS A 323 -3.97 19.16 -21.97
C LYS A 323 -3.36 17.79 -21.72
N SER A 324 -2.31 17.74 -20.88
CA SER A 324 -1.72 16.48 -20.44
C SER A 324 -2.70 15.63 -19.66
N GLN A 325 -3.42 16.24 -18.67
CA GLN A 325 -4.41 15.54 -17.86
C GLN A 325 -5.63 15.07 -18.67
N GLU A 326 -6.08 15.84 -19.64
CA GLU A 326 -7.15 15.42 -20.58
C GLU A 326 -6.77 14.13 -21.33
N ASN A 327 -5.52 14.00 -21.77
CA ASN A 327 -5.06 12.81 -22.47
C ASN A 327 -4.85 11.63 -21.49
N LEU A 328 -4.37 11.87 -20.27
CA LEU A 328 -4.24 10.83 -19.25
C LEU A 328 -5.61 10.26 -18.85
N VAL A 329 -6.65 11.06 -18.75
CA VAL A 329 -8.01 10.56 -18.48
C VAL A 329 -8.50 9.67 -19.63
N LYS A 330 -8.23 10.03 -20.89
CA LYS A 330 -8.59 9.18 -22.05
C LYS A 330 -7.80 7.87 -22.06
N ASP A 331 -6.51 7.90 -21.75
CA ASP A 331 -5.68 6.70 -21.66
C ASP A 331 -6.18 5.77 -20.56
N ASN A 332 -6.49 6.31 -19.38
CA ASN A 332 -7.03 5.56 -18.27
C ASN A 332 -8.42 4.96 -18.56
N ASP A 333 -9.26 5.64 -19.31
CA ASP A 333 -10.56 5.11 -19.75
C ASP A 333 -10.38 3.88 -20.64
N LEU A 334 -9.47 3.94 -21.60
CA LEU A 334 -9.12 2.80 -22.46
C LEU A 334 -8.54 1.66 -21.66
N ARG A 335 -7.61 1.94 -20.74
CA ARG A 335 -6.96 0.96 -19.88
C ARG A 335 -7.98 0.25 -18.99
N LEU A 336 -8.83 0.99 -18.29
CA LEU A 336 -9.88 0.46 -17.43
C LEU A 336 -10.77 -0.54 -18.19
N LYS A 337 -11.26 -0.18 -19.38
CA LYS A 337 -12.11 -1.04 -20.21
C LYS A 337 -11.39 -2.33 -20.61
N ASN A 338 -10.16 -2.23 -21.05
CA ASN A 338 -9.35 -3.39 -21.44
C ASN A 338 -9.03 -4.30 -20.25
N GLU A 339 -8.70 -3.75 -19.08
CA GLU A 339 -8.42 -4.51 -17.86
C GLU A 339 -9.65 -5.27 -17.37
N VAL A 340 -10.84 -4.66 -17.37
CA VAL A 340 -12.09 -5.33 -17.00
C VAL A 340 -12.38 -6.50 -17.96
N VAL A 341 -12.27 -6.26 -19.28
CA VAL A 341 -12.48 -7.32 -20.30
C VAL A 341 -11.48 -8.47 -20.11
N ALA A 342 -10.22 -8.16 -19.90
CA ALA A 342 -9.18 -9.16 -19.68
C ALA A 342 -9.42 -9.99 -18.40
N ALA A 343 -9.79 -9.33 -17.30
CA ALA A 343 -10.08 -9.99 -16.02
C ALA A 343 -11.29 -10.91 -16.11
N VAL A 344 -12.37 -10.47 -16.80
CA VAL A 344 -13.55 -11.33 -17.04
C VAL A 344 -13.17 -12.58 -17.84
N LYS A 345 -12.46 -12.42 -18.96
CA LYS A 345 -12.03 -13.55 -19.79
C LYS A 345 -11.11 -14.52 -19.03
N GLN A 346 -10.18 -13.98 -18.23
CA GLN A 346 -9.29 -14.80 -17.42
C GLN A 346 -10.07 -15.59 -16.35
N TYR A 347 -11.05 -14.96 -15.70
CA TYR A 347 -11.92 -15.63 -14.75
C TYR A 347 -12.71 -16.76 -15.42
N GLU A 348 -13.37 -16.49 -16.56
CA GLU A 348 -14.17 -17.49 -17.29
C GLU A 348 -13.33 -18.71 -17.70
N LEU A 349 -12.14 -18.50 -18.26
CA LEU A 349 -11.21 -19.58 -18.62
C LEU A 349 -10.77 -20.41 -17.41
N THR A 350 -10.45 -19.72 -16.30
CA THR A 350 -9.97 -20.40 -15.08
C THR A 350 -11.11 -21.18 -14.41
N GLN A 351 -12.32 -20.63 -14.42
CA GLN A 351 -13.52 -21.25 -13.90
C GLN A 351 -13.92 -22.51 -14.70
N GLU A 352 -13.87 -22.45 -16.02
CA GLU A 352 -14.14 -23.59 -16.90
C GLU A 352 -13.19 -24.76 -16.59
N LEU A 353 -11.89 -24.47 -16.47
CA LEU A 353 -10.89 -25.48 -16.13
C LEU A 353 -11.12 -26.09 -14.74
N PHE A 354 -11.54 -25.25 -13.77
CA PHE A 354 -11.78 -25.69 -12.40
C PHE A 354 -13.00 -26.60 -12.29
N THR A 355 -14.10 -26.31 -12.99
CA THR A 355 -15.36 -27.07 -12.88
C THR A 355 -15.34 -28.41 -13.57
N THR A 356 -14.52 -28.58 -14.62
CA THR A 356 -14.60 -29.74 -15.51
C THR A 356 -13.95 -31.01 -14.95
N GLN A 357 -13.08 -30.96 -13.93
CA GLN A 357 -12.18 -32.10 -13.67
C GLN A 357 -11.93 -32.50 -12.19
N GLN A 358 -12.42 -31.81 -11.16
CA GLN A 358 -11.64 -31.87 -9.93
C GLN A 358 -11.92 -32.98 -8.91
N SER A 359 -13.11 -33.30 -8.51
CA SER A 359 -13.29 -34.22 -7.36
C SER A 359 -13.07 -35.68 -7.69
N GLU A 360 -13.64 -36.16 -8.78
CA GLU A 360 -13.58 -37.59 -9.16
C GLU A 360 -12.17 -37.98 -9.63
N PHE A 361 -11.51 -37.09 -10.40
CA PHE A 361 -10.15 -37.33 -10.87
C PHE A 361 -9.15 -37.42 -9.71
N ASN A 362 -9.23 -36.58 -8.72
CA ASN A 362 -8.33 -36.57 -7.56
C ASN A 362 -8.43 -37.87 -6.78
N ASP A 363 -9.65 -38.33 -6.48
CA ASP A 363 -9.89 -39.59 -5.76
C ASP A 363 -9.39 -40.82 -6.52
N GLN A 364 -9.60 -40.85 -7.81
CA GLN A 364 -9.13 -41.91 -8.68
C GLN A 364 -7.60 -41.91 -8.76
N TYR A 365 -6.98 -40.73 -8.81
CA TYR A 365 -5.54 -40.58 -8.93
C TYR A 365 -4.81 -41.02 -7.67
N ASP A 366 -5.35 -40.71 -6.50
CA ASP A 366 -4.81 -41.16 -5.19
C ASP A 366 -4.94 -42.70 -5.04
N LYS A 367 -6.06 -43.31 -5.49
CA LYS A 367 -6.21 -44.76 -5.51
C LYS A 367 -5.21 -45.43 -6.45
N LEU A 368 -4.98 -44.82 -7.63
CA LEU A 368 -3.99 -45.30 -8.59
C LEU A 368 -2.59 -45.29 -8.01
N PHE A 369 -2.19 -44.17 -7.32
CA PHE A 369 -0.89 -44.07 -6.65
C PHE A 369 -0.70 -45.19 -5.61
N GLY A 370 -1.74 -45.46 -4.80
CA GLY A 370 -1.70 -46.57 -3.83
C GLY A 370 -1.53 -47.96 -4.50
N ALA A 371 -2.19 -48.17 -5.65
CA ALA A 371 -2.06 -49.39 -6.41
C ALA A 371 -0.65 -49.56 -7.02
N MET A 372 -0.09 -48.49 -7.61
CA MET A 372 1.26 -48.49 -8.19
C MET A 372 2.33 -48.72 -7.11
N MET A 373 2.17 -48.10 -5.92
CA MET A 373 3.03 -48.34 -4.79
C MET A 373 3.02 -49.81 -4.34
N LYS A 374 1.84 -50.42 -4.29
CA LYS A 374 1.70 -51.85 -3.96
C LYS A 374 2.36 -52.74 -5.03
N SER A 375 2.08 -52.48 -6.32
CA SER A 375 2.68 -53.27 -7.44
C SER A 375 4.21 -53.18 -7.44
N PHE A 376 4.77 -52.04 -7.08
CA PHE A 376 6.22 -51.91 -6.93
C PHE A 376 6.76 -52.77 -5.77
N LYS A 377 6.12 -52.70 -4.57
CA LYS A 377 6.49 -53.52 -3.41
C LYS A 377 6.38 -55.00 -3.71
N ASP A 378 5.37 -55.43 -4.47
CA ASP A 378 5.14 -56.82 -4.90
C ASP A 378 6.03 -57.21 -6.08
N ARG A 379 6.96 -56.32 -6.55
CA ARG A 379 7.87 -56.54 -7.69
C ARG A 379 7.18 -56.79 -9.01
N GLN A 380 5.93 -56.30 -9.19
CA GLN A 380 5.17 -56.42 -10.42
C GLN A 380 5.55 -55.37 -11.47
N ILE A 381 6.08 -54.25 -11.03
CA ILE A 381 6.59 -53.15 -11.88
C ILE A 381 8.04 -52.86 -11.55
N GLY A 382 8.79 -52.31 -12.51
CA GLY A 382 10.19 -51.94 -12.36
C GLY A 382 10.36 -50.60 -11.66
N LEU A 383 11.57 -50.36 -11.09
CA LEU A 383 11.90 -49.10 -10.43
C LEU A 383 11.76 -47.88 -11.36
N ILE A 384 12.14 -48.03 -12.61
CA ILE A 384 12.06 -46.93 -13.60
C ILE A 384 10.62 -46.47 -13.79
N GLU A 385 9.73 -47.42 -14.03
CA GLU A 385 8.30 -47.18 -14.20
C GLU A 385 7.68 -46.59 -12.93
N PHE A 386 8.05 -47.08 -11.77
CA PHE A 386 7.59 -46.58 -10.51
C PHE A 386 8.03 -45.10 -10.27
N VAL A 387 9.32 -44.77 -10.49
CA VAL A 387 9.84 -43.41 -10.31
C VAL A 387 9.21 -42.44 -11.28
N ASP A 388 9.03 -42.80 -12.52
CA ASP A 388 8.35 -41.99 -13.55
C ASP A 388 6.90 -41.69 -13.15
N PHE A 389 6.18 -42.72 -12.68
CA PHE A 389 4.82 -42.52 -12.16
C PHE A 389 4.79 -41.65 -10.87
N PHE A 390 5.74 -41.84 -9.98
CA PHE A 390 5.86 -41.08 -8.73
C PHE A 390 6.06 -39.58 -9.02
N ASP A 391 6.98 -39.24 -9.93
CA ASP A 391 7.21 -37.85 -10.35
C ASP A 391 5.96 -37.25 -11.01
N THR A 392 5.31 -38.01 -11.89
CA THR A 392 4.06 -37.60 -12.55
C THR A 392 2.94 -37.37 -11.52
N TYR A 393 2.83 -38.24 -10.50
CA TYR A 393 1.87 -38.09 -9.41
C TYR A 393 2.10 -36.82 -8.61
N LYS A 394 3.34 -36.57 -8.16
CA LYS A 394 3.74 -35.36 -7.46
C LYS A 394 3.37 -34.09 -8.26
N ASP A 395 3.83 -34.03 -9.51
CA ASP A 395 3.61 -32.85 -10.34
C ASP A 395 2.12 -32.59 -10.60
N THR A 396 1.34 -33.63 -10.76
CA THR A 396 -0.12 -33.50 -10.93
C THR A 396 -0.79 -32.99 -9.65
N LYS A 397 -0.44 -33.53 -8.49
CA LYS A 397 -0.98 -33.06 -7.20
C LYS A 397 -0.66 -31.59 -6.96
N LEU A 398 0.58 -31.18 -7.20
CA LEU A 398 0.98 -29.77 -7.05
C LEU A 398 0.22 -28.86 -8.03
N LYS A 399 -0.03 -29.32 -9.28
CA LYS A 399 -0.83 -28.57 -10.26
C LYS A 399 -2.29 -28.43 -9.85
N ILE A 400 -2.89 -29.47 -9.25
CA ILE A 400 -4.27 -29.43 -8.76
C ILE A 400 -4.41 -28.39 -7.64
N ILE A 401 -3.49 -28.40 -6.67
CA ILE A 401 -3.44 -27.38 -5.61
C ILE A 401 -3.27 -25.98 -6.19
N GLN A 402 -2.40 -25.84 -7.20
CA GLN A 402 -2.17 -24.56 -7.87
C GLN A 402 -3.38 -24.08 -8.67
N GLN A 403 -4.21 -24.97 -9.23
CA GLN A 403 -5.44 -24.56 -9.94
C GLN A 403 -6.44 -23.85 -9.03
N GLN A 404 -6.57 -24.30 -7.78
CA GLN A 404 -7.42 -23.62 -6.79
C GLN A 404 -6.92 -22.20 -6.52
N ASN A 405 -5.62 -22.04 -6.36
CA ASN A 405 -5.02 -20.72 -6.20
C ASN A 405 -5.21 -19.84 -7.45
N ASN A 406 -5.09 -20.41 -8.65
CA ASN A 406 -5.30 -19.66 -9.88
C ASN A 406 -6.74 -19.12 -10.00
N LEU A 407 -7.73 -19.87 -9.51
CA LEU A 407 -9.11 -19.40 -9.46
C LEU A 407 -9.26 -18.25 -8.45
N GLN A 408 -8.68 -18.37 -7.24
CA GLN A 408 -8.68 -17.30 -6.24
C GLN A 408 -8.02 -16.02 -6.78
N LYS A 409 -6.92 -16.18 -7.50
CA LYS A 409 -6.24 -15.08 -8.19
C LYS A 409 -7.13 -14.44 -9.25
N ALA A 410 -7.79 -15.22 -10.11
CA ALA A 410 -8.68 -14.70 -11.14
C ALA A 410 -9.89 -13.94 -10.53
N ILE A 411 -10.40 -14.38 -9.37
CA ILE A 411 -11.43 -13.67 -8.60
C ILE A 411 -10.86 -12.33 -8.05
N ALA A 412 -9.65 -12.35 -7.50
CA ALA A 412 -8.99 -11.16 -7.02
C ALA A 412 -8.76 -10.14 -8.16
N ASP A 413 -8.27 -10.61 -9.31
CA ASP A 413 -8.04 -9.79 -10.50
C ASP A 413 -9.34 -9.14 -11.00
N LEU A 414 -10.46 -9.89 -11.02
CA LEU A 414 -11.77 -9.39 -11.42
C LEU A 414 -12.27 -8.30 -10.45
N ASN A 415 -12.22 -8.56 -9.15
CA ASN A 415 -12.62 -7.61 -8.12
C ASN A 415 -11.74 -6.35 -8.15
N PHE A 416 -10.45 -6.52 -8.38
CA PHE A 416 -9.51 -5.42 -8.52
C PHE A 416 -9.79 -4.58 -9.78
N ALA A 417 -10.02 -5.22 -10.93
CA ALA A 417 -10.30 -4.54 -12.19
C ALA A 417 -11.61 -3.74 -12.17
N THR A 418 -12.61 -4.21 -11.42
CA THR A 418 -13.92 -3.54 -11.28
C THR A 418 -13.96 -2.54 -10.13
N GLY A 419 -13.01 -2.59 -9.20
CA GLY A 419 -13.01 -1.78 -7.98
C GLY A 419 -14.11 -2.14 -6.98
N THR A 420 -14.77 -3.29 -7.17
CA THR A 420 -15.86 -3.79 -6.31
C THR A 420 -15.73 -5.30 -6.09
N THR A 421 -16.36 -5.82 -5.05
CA THR A 421 -16.43 -7.28 -4.82
C THR A 421 -17.54 -7.87 -5.71
N VAL A 422 -17.19 -8.29 -6.92
CA VAL A 422 -18.08 -8.97 -7.86
C VAL A 422 -18.32 -10.40 -7.42
N ILE A 423 -17.24 -11.08 -7.01
CA ILE A 423 -17.26 -12.45 -6.47
C ILE A 423 -16.57 -12.41 -5.11
N LYS A 424 -17.20 -13.00 -4.10
CA LYS A 424 -16.60 -13.07 -2.76
C LYS A 424 -15.38 -14.01 -2.78
N PRO A 425 -14.27 -13.64 -2.16
CA PRO A 425 -13.08 -14.46 -2.01
C PRO A 425 -13.25 -15.62 -1.04
#